data_cf5c2aed48924677d46f6bb36160c636
#
_entry.id   cf5c2aed48924677d46f6bb36160c636
#
_cell.length_a   1.000
_cell.length_b   1.000
_cell.length_c   1.000
_cell.angle_alpha   90.00
_cell.angle_beta   90.00
_cell.angle_gamma   90.00
#
_symmetry.space_group_name_H-M   'P 1'
#
loop_
_entity.id
_entity.type
_entity.pdbx_description
1 polymer ?
#
loop_
_entity_poly.entity_id
_entity_poly.type
_entity_poly.pdbx_seq_one_letter_code
_entity_poly.pdbx_strand_id
1 'polypeptide(L)'
;MVDDDQDFVEAIACFLEAHGFTILRAHNGKEGVRLAKVEKPDLILMDIMMGERTEGFFAIHEIRREPELERTPIFVLSSFCSRLPDFEIPVAGGWLAHDMFFPKPVNTAHLLEKIRQRFRQAAAA
;
A
#
# COMPACT_ATOMS: atom_id res chain seq x y z
N MET A 1 -6.57 1.87 0.26
CA MET A 1 -6.06 0.87 -0.69
C MET A 1 -6.12 1.42 -2.10
N VAL A 2 -5.02 1.37 -2.83
CA VAL A 2 -4.89 1.94 -4.18
C VAL A 2 -4.49 0.84 -5.16
N ASP A 3 -5.38 0.49 -6.10
CA ASP A 3 -5.14 -0.54 -7.10
C ASP A 3 -6.19 -0.37 -8.21
N ASP A 4 -5.80 -0.54 -9.47
CA ASP A 4 -6.71 -0.41 -10.59
C ASP A 4 -7.58 -1.66 -10.84
N ASP A 5 -7.26 -2.76 -10.18
CA ASP A 5 -8.07 -3.98 -10.24
C ASP A 5 -9.17 -3.90 -9.18
N GLN A 6 -10.38 -3.55 -9.61
CA GLN A 6 -11.52 -3.34 -8.72
C GLN A 6 -11.90 -4.61 -7.95
N ASP A 7 -11.82 -5.77 -8.61
CA ASP A 7 -12.15 -7.05 -7.96
C ASP A 7 -11.14 -7.37 -6.86
N PHE A 8 -9.86 -7.11 -7.10
CA PHE A 8 -8.82 -7.31 -6.10
C PHE A 8 -9.02 -6.36 -4.91
N VAL A 9 -9.30 -5.07 -5.20
CA VAL A 9 -9.57 -4.08 -4.15
C VAL A 9 -10.72 -4.54 -3.27
N GLU A 10 -11.84 -4.93 -3.88
CA GLU A 10 -13.02 -5.36 -3.11
C GLU A 10 -12.73 -6.61 -2.28
N ALA A 11 -12.02 -7.58 -2.82
CA ALA A 11 -11.68 -8.81 -2.09
C ALA A 11 -10.85 -8.50 -0.85
N ILE A 12 -9.80 -7.70 -0.99
CA ILE A 12 -8.93 -7.34 0.14
C ILE A 12 -9.66 -6.40 1.11
N ALA A 13 -10.39 -5.42 0.58
CA ALA A 13 -11.12 -4.47 1.41
C ALA A 13 -12.17 -5.17 2.27
N CYS A 14 -12.96 -6.07 1.67
CA CYS A 14 -13.97 -6.83 2.42
C CYS A 14 -13.34 -7.70 3.50
N PHE A 15 -12.21 -8.34 3.19
CA PHE A 15 -11.49 -9.14 4.16
C PHE A 15 -11.03 -8.30 5.36
N LEU A 16 -10.45 -7.14 5.09
CA LEU A 16 -9.95 -6.26 6.16
C LEU A 16 -11.10 -5.62 6.94
N GLU A 17 -12.17 -5.22 6.25
CA GLU A 17 -13.34 -4.66 6.93
C GLU A 17 -13.97 -5.68 7.90
N ALA A 18 -13.98 -6.95 7.52
CA ALA A 18 -14.45 -8.02 8.39
C ALA A 18 -13.61 -8.17 9.66
N HIS A 19 -12.38 -7.67 9.63
CA HIS A 19 -11.47 -7.70 10.79
C HIS A 19 -11.38 -6.34 11.52
N GLY A 20 -12.33 -5.45 11.26
CA GLY A 20 -12.47 -4.21 12.03
C GLY A 20 -11.78 -2.99 11.44
N PHE A 21 -11.24 -3.07 10.23
CA PHE A 21 -10.59 -1.92 9.59
C PHE A 21 -11.58 -1.13 8.75
N THR A 22 -11.41 0.18 8.71
CA THR A 22 -12.12 1.06 7.80
C THR A 22 -11.26 1.25 6.55
N ILE A 23 -11.79 0.90 5.38
CA ILE A 23 -11.02 0.90 4.14
C ILE A 23 -11.48 2.01 3.21
N LEU A 24 -10.55 2.85 2.81
CA LEU A 24 -10.72 3.83 1.74
C LEU A 24 -10.22 3.19 0.44
N ARG A 25 -10.95 3.38 -0.64
CA ARG A 25 -10.67 2.74 -1.93
C ARG A 25 -10.31 3.77 -2.97
N ALA A 26 -9.22 3.54 -3.70
CA ALA A 26 -8.82 4.34 -4.85
C ALA A 26 -8.40 3.41 -5.98
N HIS A 27 -8.71 3.79 -7.21
CA HIS A 27 -8.50 2.93 -8.37
C HIS A 27 -7.40 3.43 -9.31
N ASN A 28 -6.71 4.49 -8.92
CA ASN A 28 -5.52 4.96 -9.63
C ASN A 28 -4.64 5.77 -8.67
N GLY A 29 -3.41 6.04 -9.11
CA GLY A 29 -2.44 6.72 -8.27
C GLY A 29 -2.84 8.13 -7.89
N LYS A 30 -3.41 8.87 -8.83
CA LYS A 30 -3.85 10.25 -8.61
C LYS A 30 -4.94 10.34 -7.53
N GLU A 31 -5.93 9.46 -7.63
CA GLU A 31 -7.00 9.37 -6.64
C GLU A 31 -6.45 8.94 -5.28
N GLY A 32 -5.52 7.98 -5.27
CA GLY A 32 -4.87 7.53 -4.04
C GLY A 32 -4.13 8.64 -3.33
N VAL A 33 -3.37 9.45 -4.06
CA VAL A 33 -2.65 10.59 -3.51
C VAL A 33 -3.64 11.61 -2.92
N ARG A 34 -4.70 11.92 -3.66
CA ARG A 34 -5.72 12.87 -3.20
C ARG A 34 -6.39 12.40 -1.91
N LEU A 35 -6.80 11.13 -1.86
CA LEU A 35 -7.43 10.57 -0.67
C LEU A 35 -6.47 10.55 0.52
N ALA A 36 -5.20 10.21 0.29
CA ALA A 36 -4.22 10.21 1.37
C ALA A 36 -4.05 11.59 1.98
N LYS A 37 -4.01 12.62 1.15
CA LYS A 37 -3.86 14.01 1.63
C LYS A 37 -5.09 14.50 2.40
N VAL A 38 -6.28 14.10 1.97
CA VAL A 38 -7.55 14.55 2.58
C VAL A 38 -7.89 13.74 3.82
N GLU A 39 -7.81 12.42 3.73
CA GLU A 39 -8.27 11.51 4.77
C GLU A 39 -7.19 11.12 5.77
N LYS A 40 -5.92 11.28 5.43
CA LYS A 40 -4.77 10.98 6.29
C LYS A 40 -4.87 9.60 6.92
N PRO A 41 -4.82 8.54 6.10
CA PRO A 41 -4.99 7.18 6.59
C PRO A 41 -3.85 6.75 7.52
N ASP A 42 -4.11 5.74 8.32
CA ASP A 42 -3.12 5.18 9.23
C ASP A 42 -2.14 4.23 8.52
N LEU A 43 -2.50 3.73 7.36
CA LEU A 43 -1.69 2.83 6.56
C LEU A 43 -2.19 2.85 5.12
N ILE A 44 -1.28 2.74 4.17
CA ILE A 44 -1.60 2.73 2.74
C ILE A 44 -1.19 1.39 2.13
N LEU A 45 -2.11 0.76 1.41
CA LEU A 45 -1.81 -0.40 0.57
C LEU A 45 -1.78 0.11 -0.87
N MET A 46 -0.62 -0.02 -1.52
CA MET A 46 -0.40 0.58 -2.83
C MET A 46 0.10 -0.43 -3.85
N ASP A 47 -0.61 -0.56 -4.97
CA ASP A 47 -0.09 -1.27 -6.13
C ASP A 47 0.83 -0.33 -6.91
N ILE A 48 2.03 -0.79 -7.23
CA ILE A 48 3.00 0.02 -7.97
C ILE A 48 2.87 -0.13 -9.48
N MET A 49 2.19 -1.17 -9.95
CA MET A 49 2.01 -1.46 -11.38
C MET A 49 0.54 -1.33 -11.75
N MET A 50 0.10 -0.11 -12.00
CA MET A 50 -1.30 0.16 -12.39
C MET A 50 -1.37 0.49 -13.87
N GLY A 51 -2.29 -0.18 -14.59
CA GLY A 51 -2.43 -0.03 -16.02
C GLY A 51 -1.14 -0.45 -16.74
N GLU A 52 -0.73 0.32 -17.72
CA GLU A 52 0.52 0.11 -18.45
C GLU A 52 1.70 0.87 -17.86
N ARG A 53 1.49 1.57 -16.74
CA ARG A 53 2.47 2.47 -16.15
C ARG A 53 2.71 2.15 -14.69
N THR A 54 3.85 2.61 -14.21
CA THR A 54 4.24 2.47 -12.81
C THR A 54 3.70 3.62 -11.97
N GLU A 55 2.40 3.87 -12.05
CA GLU A 55 1.74 4.97 -11.33
C GLU A 55 1.96 4.91 -9.83
N GLY A 56 2.05 3.70 -9.27
CA GLY A 56 2.26 3.53 -7.85
C GLY A 56 3.58 4.10 -7.36
N PHE A 57 4.63 4.03 -8.16
CA PHE A 57 5.91 4.64 -7.80
C PHE A 57 5.78 6.16 -7.64
N PHE A 58 5.12 6.80 -8.59
CA PHE A 58 4.89 8.25 -8.53
C PHE A 58 3.98 8.62 -7.38
N ALA A 59 2.93 7.81 -7.14
CA ALA A 59 2.00 8.05 -6.04
C ALA A 59 2.70 7.99 -4.69
N ILE A 60 3.55 7.00 -4.46
CA ILE A 60 4.33 6.88 -3.22
C ILE A 60 5.23 8.10 -3.05
N HIS A 61 5.90 8.51 -4.11
CA HIS A 61 6.78 9.68 -4.07
C HIS A 61 6.01 10.94 -3.68
N GLU A 62 4.85 11.18 -4.29
CA GLU A 62 4.01 12.32 -3.98
C GLU A 62 3.49 12.29 -2.54
N ILE A 63 3.09 11.12 -2.06
CA ILE A 63 2.63 10.95 -0.68
C ILE A 63 3.75 11.29 0.30
N ARG A 64 4.96 10.83 0.05
CA ARG A 64 6.10 11.09 0.93
C ARG A 64 6.54 12.55 0.94
N ARG A 65 6.15 13.33 -0.03
CA ARG A 65 6.43 14.78 -0.05
C ARG A 65 5.53 15.57 0.91
N GLU A 66 4.40 14.97 1.34
CA GLU A 66 3.52 15.62 2.32
C GLU A 66 4.07 15.41 3.73
N PRO A 67 4.37 16.48 4.49
CA PRO A 67 4.89 16.32 5.86
C PRO A 67 3.99 15.51 6.77
N GLU A 68 2.68 15.62 6.60
CA GLU A 68 1.71 14.90 7.43
C GLU A 68 1.66 13.40 7.12
N LEU A 69 2.18 12.98 5.97
CA LEU A 69 2.18 11.60 5.53
C LEU A 69 3.58 10.98 5.53
N GLU A 70 4.56 11.71 6.01
CA GLU A 70 5.95 11.28 6.01
C GLU A 70 6.17 9.96 6.74
N ARG A 71 5.42 9.72 7.81
CA ARG A 71 5.56 8.52 8.65
C ARG A 71 4.45 7.51 8.45
N THR A 72 3.49 7.78 7.56
CA THR A 72 2.41 6.84 7.26
C THR A 72 3.01 5.59 6.60
N PRO A 73 2.79 4.39 7.16
CA PRO A 73 3.33 3.18 6.55
C PRO A 73 2.69 2.92 5.19
N ILE A 74 3.52 2.56 4.21
CA ILE A 74 3.10 2.21 2.87
C ILE A 74 3.52 0.77 2.59
N PHE A 75 2.54 -0.11 2.42
CA PHE A 75 2.76 -1.50 2.05
C PHE A 75 2.49 -1.64 0.55
N VAL A 76 3.48 -2.09 -0.19
CA VAL A 76 3.38 -2.25 -1.64
C VAL A 76 2.86 -3.65 -1.96
N LEU A 77 1.83 -3.71 -2.81
CA LEU A 77 1.25 -4.96 -3.32
C LEU A 77 1.45 -4.98 -4.83
N SER A 78 2.17 -5.98 -5.36
CA SER A 78 2.39 -6.00 -6.81
C SER A 78 2.76 -7.36 -7.34
N SER A 79 2.40 -7.61 -8.60
CA SER A 79 2.85 -8.78 -9.35
C SER A 79 4.22 -8.58 -9.97
N PHE A 80 4.80 -7.39 -9.85
CA PHE A 80 6.06 -7.02 -10.50
C PHE A 80 7.20 -7.96 -10.11
N CYS A 81 7.40 -8.18 -8.83
CA CYS A 81 8.48 -9.04 -8.34
C CYS A 81 8.29 -10.52 -8.66
N SER A 82 7.04 -10.98 -8.82
CA SER A 82 6.79 -12.38 -9.16
C SER A 82 7.22 -12.72 -10.58
N ARG A 83 7.37 -11.71 -11.44
CA ARG A 83 7.87 -11.88 -12.81
C ARG A 83 9.38 -11.78 -12.88
N LEU A 84 10.01 -11.21 -11.86
CA LEU A 84 11.45 -10.98 -11.78
C LEU A 84 11.92 -11.47 -10.42
N PRO A 85 12.13 -12.81 -10.25
CA PRO A 85 12.39 -13.39 -8.93
C PRO A 85 13.64 -12.84 -8.24
N ASP A 86 14.60 -12.32 -8.99
CA ASP A 86 15.81 -11.74 -8.43
C ASP A 86 15.69 -10.23 -8.16
N PHE A 87 14.53 -9.67 -8.43
CA PHE A 87 14.28 -8.24 -8.24
C PHE A 87 13.83 -7.96 -6.81
N GLU A 88 14.55 -7.07 -6.14
CA GLU A 88 14.20 -6.62 -4.80
C GLU A 88 13.95 -5.13 -4.80
N ILE A 89 12.85 -4.72 -4.15
CA ILE A 89 12.57 -3.30 -3.94
C ILE A 89 13.09 -2.94 -2.56
N PRO A 90 14.08 -2.04 -2.45
CA PRO A 90 14.62 -1.67 -1.15
C PRO A 90 13.55 -1.09 -0.24
N VAL A 91 13.52 -1.57 1.00
CA VAL A 91 12.62 -1.05 2.03
C VAL A 91 13.28 0.15 2.68
N ALA A 92 12.50 1.16 2.99
CA ALA A 92 12.88 2.40 3.66
C ALA A 92 14.31 2.91 3.36
N GLY A 93 14.41 4.11 2.87
CA GLY A 93 15.70 4.69 2.51
C GLY A 93 16.19 4.34 1.12
N GLY A 94 15.50 3.45 0.40
CA GLY A 94 15.76 3.18 -1.00
C GLY A 94 15.09 4.22 -1.91
N TRP A 95 15.16 3.98 -3.20
CA TRP A 95 14.56 4.90 -4.17
C TRP A 95 13.02 4.90 -4.13
N LEU A 96 12.42 3.86 -3.56
CA LEU A 96 10.98 3.75 -3.35
C LEU A 96 10.71 3.73 -1.84
N ALA A 97 10.23 4.84 -1.29
CA ALA A 97 10.05 5.00 0.16
C ALA A 97 8.81 4.25 0.66
N HIS A 98 8.92 2.93 0.76
CA HIS A 98 7.87 2.06 1.28
C HIS A 98 8.36 1.26 2.50
N ASP A 99 7.44 0.67 3.25
CA ASP A 99 7.76 -0.05 4.49
C ASP A 99 7.83 -1.56 4.31
N MET A 100 6.96 -2.14 3.48
CA MET A 100 6.92 -3.57 3.19
C MET A 100 6.46 -3.82 1.78
N PHE A 101 6.83 -5.00 1.26
CA PHE A 101 6.43 -5.44 -0.07
C PHE A 101 5.71 -6.79 0.03
N PHE A 102 4.58 -6.91 -0.67
CA PHE A 102 3.80 -8.14 -0.74
C PHE A 102 3.59 -8.53 -2.21
N PRO A 103 4.13 -9.66 -2.65
CA PRO A 103 3.88 -10.10 -4.03
C PRO A 103 2.44 -10.58 -4.20
N LYS A 104 1.90 -10.41 -5.39
CA LYS A 104 0.59 -10.97 -5.76
C LYS A 104 0.78 -12.37 -6.31
N PRO A 105 -0.11 -13.32 -6.04
CA PRO A 105 -1.30 -13.20 -5.19
C PRO A 105 -0.94 -13.02 -3.71
N VAL A 106 -1.66 -12.13 -3.04
CA VAL A 106 -1.36 -11.76 -1.65
C VAL A 106 -1.88 -12.82 -0.70
N ASN A 107 -1.02 -13.25 0.24
CA ASN A 107 -1.47 -14.06 1.36
C ASN A 107 -2.17 -13.14 2.35
N THR A 108 -3.50 -13.23 2.42
CA THR A 108 -4.31 -12.31 3.23
C THR A 108 -4.04 -12.44 4.72
N ALA A 109 -3.80 -13.66 5.21
CA ALA A 109 -3.46 -13.86 6.62
C ALA A 109 -2.14 -13.20 6.99
N HIS A 110 -1.15 -13.31 6.12
CA HIS A 110 0.16 -12.68 6.31
C HIS A 110 0.03 -11.15 6.26
N LEU A 111 -0.72 -10.62 5.30
CA LEU A 111 -0.97 -9.19 5.19
C LEU A 111 -1.64 -8.65 6.46
N LEU A 112 -2.69 -9.33 6.94
CA LEU A 112 -3.41 -8.95 8.14
C LEU A 112 -2.47 -8.92 9.35
N GLU A 113 -1.63 -9.95 9.50
CA GLU A 113 -0.67 -10.02 10.58
C GLU A 113 0.29 -8.83 10.58
N LYS A 114 0.82 -8.48 9.40
CA LYS A 114 1.76 -7.37 9.27
C LYS A 114 1.10 -6.02 9.52
N ILE A 115 -0.14 -5.84 9.08
CA ILE A 115 -0.90 -4.63 9.37
C ILE A 115 -1.09 -4.48 10.89
N ARG A 116 -1.50 -5.55 11.54
CA ARG A 116 -1.70 -5.54 13.01
C ARG A 116 -0.41 -5.28 13.75
N GLN A 117 0.69 -5.88 13.33
CA GLN A 117 2.00 -5.63 13.92
C GLN A 117 2.38 -4.15 13.82
N ARG A 118 2.15 -3.55 12.65
CA ARG A 118 2.49 -2.15 12.44
C ARG A 118 1.67 -1.23 13.34
N PHE A 119 0.39 -1.50 13.51
CA PHE A 119 -0.46 -0.71 14.40
C PHE A 119 -0.08 -0.88 15.85
N ARG A 120 0.32 -2.08 16.27
CA ARG A 120 0.83 -2.30 17.63
C ARG A 120 2.12 -1.52 17.89
N GLN A 121 3.03 -1.48 16.94
CA GLN A 121 4.26 -0.72 17.03
C GLN A 121 3.97 0.78 17.16
N ALA A 122 3.03 1.31 16.38
CA ALA A 122 2.63 2.71 16.45
C ALA A 122 2.00 3.02 17.81
N ALA A 123 1.18 2.12 18.35
CA ALA A 123 0.54 2.31 19.64
C ALA A 123 1.56 2.22 20.80
N ALA A 124 2.63 1.45 20.63
CA ALA A 124 3.69 1.30 21.63
C ALA A 124 4.66 2.48 21.65
N ALA A 125 4.72 3.22 20.54
CA ALA A 125 5.57 4.39 20.44
C ALA A 125 4.92 5.58 21.15
#